data_95c07ad58b089b1195312241a1e8298c
#
_entry.id   95c07ad58b089b1195312241a1e8298c
#
_cell.length_a   1.000
_cell.length_b   1.000
_cell.length_c   1.000
_cell.angle_alpha   90.00
_cell.angle_beta   90.00
_cell.angle_gamma   90.00
#
_symmetry.space_group_name_H-M   'P 1'
#
loop_
_entity.id
_entity.type
_entity.pdbx_description
1 polymer ?
#
loop_
_entity_poly.entity_id
_entity_poly.type
_entity_poly.pdbx_seq_one_letter_code
_entity_poly.pdbx_strand_id
1 'polypeptide(L)'
;EMSKVQILMLGAMFVLVFGVAVLAMLLLTRDPVKARLVALDERDAPASALRGGGWRTRLEQFAEPLARLSVPADGWETSPVRLRFINAGWRAPSVPGLFHAGKTALTIGLPLMVYIALPHHNERPLALTFLYLVGSAAIGYYVPDIALKRRIANRQREIFENFPDALDLMTVCVEAGLAMDAALARVGNEIGLKSPVLAEELQLVTLELRAGSSKEKALRNLALRTGVEDVDALAKMLIQAERFGTSIGTALRVQSEQLRT
;
A
#
# COMPACT_ATOMS: atom_id res chain seq x y z
N GLU A 1 -11.77 -4.32 44.64
CA GLU A 1 -10.45 -4.96 44.32
C GLU A 1 -10.63 -5.79 43.05
N MET A 2 -10.12 -5.29 41.94
CA MET A 2 -10.02 -6.14 40.74
C MET A 2 -9.13 -7.34 41.08
N SER A 3 -9.64 -8.54 40.86
CA SER A 3 -8.81 -9.74 41.12
C SER A 3 -7.63 -9.73 40.14
N LYS A 4 -6.44 -10.15 40.62
CA LYS A 4 -5.21 -10.25 39.78
C LYS A 4 -5.48 -11.02 38.47
N VAL A 5 -6.43 -11.96 38.51
CA VAL A 5 -6.87 -12.75 37.36
C VAL A 5 -7.62 -11.88 36.29
N GLN A 6 -8.43 -10.91 36.70
CA GLN A 6 -9.11 -10.01 35.79
C GLN A 6 -8.12 -9.10 35.07
N ILE A 7 -7.13 -8.57 35.78
CA ILE A 7 -6.05 -7.74 35.17
C ILE A 7 -5.23 -8.56 34.18
N LEU A 8 -4.92 -9.82 34.53
CA LEU A 8 -4.17 -10.72 33.66
C LEU A 8 -4.97 -11.09 32.39
N MET A 9 -6.26 -11.41 32.52
CA MET A 9 -7.13 -11.69 31.38
C MET A 9 -7.29 -10.47 30.47
N LEU A 10 -7.40 -9.28 31.06
CA LEU A 10 -7.49 -8.01 30.32
C LEU A 10 -6.21 -7.73 29.53
N GLY A 11 -5.04 -7.90 30.18
CA GLY A 11 -3.74 -7.78 29.53
C GLY A 11 -3.57 -8.79 28.39
N ALA A 12 -3.96 -10.04 28.60
CA ALA A 12 -3.90 -11.09 27.59
C ALA A 12 -4.80 -10.79 26.40
N MET A 13 -6.04 -10.33 26.64
CA MET A 13 -6.98 -9.96 25.58
C MET A 13 -6.53 -8.71 24.81
N PHE A 14 -5.91 -7.74 25.50
CA PHE A 14 -5.29 -6.58 24.86
C PHE A 14 -4.15 -6.99 23.94
N VAL A 15 -3.22 -7.79 24.45
CA VAL A 15 -2.09 -8.30 23.68
C VAL A 15 -2.57 -9.11 22.48
N LEU A 16 -3.67 -9.85 22.62
CA LEU A 16 -4.23 -10.66 21.55
C LEU A 16 -4.88 -9.77 20.46
N VAL A 17 -5.75 -8.85 20.85
CA VAL A 17 -6.45 -7.97 19.88
C VAL A 17 -5.48 -6.96 19.25
N PHE A 18 -4.63 -6.33 20.05
CA PHE A 18 -3.60 -5.40 19.59
C PHE A 18 -2.51 -6.15 18.82
N GLY A 19 -2.10 -7.31 19.27
CA GLY A 19 -1.13 -8.17 18.60
C GLY A 19 -1.62 -8.64 17.24
N VAL A 20 -2.88 -9.05 17.12
CA VAL A 20 -3.50 -9.41 15.82
C VAL A 20 -3.60 -8.20 14.91
N ALA A 21 -3.98 -7.03 15.42
CA ALA A 21 -4.05 -5.80 14.63
C ALA A 21 -2.66 -5.32 14.17
N VAL A 22 -1.68 -5.33 15.06
CA VAL A 22 -0.28 -5.01 14.74
C VAL A 22 0.34 -6.05 13.83
N LEU A 23 0.07 -7.34 14.05
CA LEU A 23 0.55 -8.42 13.19
C LEU A 23 -0.06 -8.31 11.79
N ALA A 24 -1.36 -8.06 11.67
CA ALA A 24 -2.01 -7.79 10.39
C ALA A 24 -1.40 -6.55 9.72
N MET A 25 -1.15 -5.48 10.46
CA MET A 25 -0.49 -4.28 9.95
C MET A 25 0.96 -4.55 9.54
N LEU A 26 1.75 -5.29 10.32
CA LEU A 26 3.13 -5.66 9.99
C LEU A 26 3.22 -6.61 8.80
N LEU A 27 2.27 -7.55 8.67
CA LEU A 27 2.20 -8.44 7.51
C LEU A 27 1.81 -7.70 6.23
N LEU A 28 0.98 -6.66 6.35
CA LEU A 28 0.62 -5.77 5.26
C LEU A 28 1.75 -4.76 4.94
N THR A 29 2.64 -4.46 5.90
CA THR A 29 3.76 -3.50 5.73
C THR A 29 5.07 -4.16 5.31
N ARG A 30 5.16 -5.50 5.21
CA ARG A 30 6.36 -6.16 4.72
C ARG A 30 6.63 -5.75 3.29
N ASP A 31 7.63 -4.90 3.13
CA ASP A 31 8.13 -4.47 1.82
C ASP A 31 8.68 -5.69 1.05
N PRO A 32 8.19 -5.95 -0.17
CA PRO A 32 8.67 -7.06 -1.00
C PRO A 32 10.16 -6.95 -1.34
N VAL A 33 10.74 -5.76 -1.17
CA VAL A 33 12.17 -5.48 -1.41
C VAL A 33 13.07 -6.20 -0.39
N LYS A 34 12.70 -6.23 0.90
CA LYS A 34 13.45 -6.99 1.92
C LYS A 34 13.35 -8.49 1.69
N ALA A 35 12.20 -8.99 1.21
CA ALA A 35 12.04 -10.39 0.87
C ALA A 35 12.91 -10.80 -0.34
N ARG A 36 13.19 -9.89 -1.28
CA ARG A 36 14.08 -10.16 -2.43
C ARG A 36 15.56 -10.08 -2.07
N LEU A 37 15.97 -9.19 -1.16
CA LEU A 37 17.35 -9.15 -0.67
C LEU A 37 17.70 -10.42 0.11
N VAL A 38 16.76 -10.92 0.93
CA VAL A 38 16.92 -12.22 1.62
C VAL A 38 16.92 -13.39 0.62
N ALA A 39 16.09 -13.34 -0.44
CA ALA A 39 16.05 -14.37 -1.47
C ALA A 39 17.30 -14.38 -2.41
N LEU A 40 18.07 -13.31 -2.44
CA LEU A 40 19.35 -13.27 -3.18
C LEU A 40 20.50 -13.87 -2.34
N ASP A 41 20.38 -13.77 -1.01
CA ASP A 41 21.33 -14.38 -0.07
C ASP A 41 21.07 -15.89 0.12
N GLU A 42 19.85 -16.37 -0.17
CA GLU A 42 19.41 -17.78 -0.04
C GLU A 42 19.51 -18.59 -1.35
N ARG A 43 20.34 -18.20 -2.31
CA ARG A 43 20.51 -19.00 -3.54
C ARG A 43 21.13 -20.39 -3.32
N ASP A 44 21.55 -20.69 -2.07
CA ASP A 44 22.12 -21.98 -1.68
C ASP A 44 21.26 -22.83 -0.75
N ALA A 45 19.98 -22.49 -0.52
CA ALA A 45 19.08 -23.27 0.34
C ALA A 45 18.01 -24.03 -0.48
N PRO A 46 17.75 -25.34 -0.15
CA PRO A 46 16.84 -26.16 -0.93
C PRO A 46 15.38 -25.72 -0.82
N ALA A 47 14.65 -25.82 -1.93
CA ALA A 47 13.29 -25.32 -2.20
C ALA A 47 12.15 -25.89 -1.32
N SER A 48 12.44 -26.58 -0.22
CA SER A 48 11.44 -27.23 0.65
C SER A 48 10.93 -26.38 1.83
N ALA A 49 11.53 -25.20 2.10
CA ALA A 49 11.17 -24.38 3.25
C ALA A 49 10.04 -23.36 3.03
N LEU A 50 9.50 -23.24 1.81
CA LEU A 50 8.48 -22.23 1.45
C LEU A 50 7.01 -22.68 1.64
N ARG A 51 6.75 -23.76 2.36
CA ARG A 51 5.39 -24.25 2.68
C ARG A 51 4.84 -23.74 4.02
N GLY A 52 5.16 -22.54 4.43
CA GLY A 52 4.60 -21.87 5.63
C GLY A 52 3.22 -21.18 5.38
N GLY A 53 2.31 -21.75 4.58
CA GLY A 53 1.06 -21.10 4.12
C GLY A 53 -0.22 -21.41 4.91
N GLY A 54 -0.22 -22.36 5.84
CA GLY A 54 -1.47 -22.87 6.44
C GLY A 54 -2.20 -21.93 7.41
N TRP A 55 -1.55 -20.93 7.97
CA TRP A 55 -2.18 -19.95 8.86
C TRP A 55 -2.78 -18.74 8.10
N ARG A 56 -2.22 -18.38 6.94
CA ARG A 56 -2.78 -17.32 6.06
C ARG A 56 -4.13 -17.71 5.49
N THR A 57 -4.25 -18.94 4.99
CA THR A 57 -5.54 -19.49 4.52
C THR A 57 -6.57 -19.60 5.63
N ARG A 58 -6.18 -19.90 6.86
CA ARG A 58 -7.10 -19.91 8.01
C ARG A 58 -7.54 -18.49 8.40
N LEU A 59 -6.62 -17.50 8.40
CA LEU A 59 -6.97 -16.09 8.64
C LEU A 59 -7.90 -15.53 7.54
N GLU A 60 -7.66 -15.90 6.28
CA GLU A 60 -8.54 -15.53 5.16
C GLU A 60 -9.95 -16.12 5.32
N GLN A 61 -10.07 -17.37 5.77
CA GLN A 61 -11.36 -18.01 6.03
C GLN A 61 -12.14 -17.37 7.21
N PHE A 62 -11.46 -16.91 8.25
CA PHE A 62 -12.11 -16.19 9.36
C PHE A 62 -12.41 -14.72 9.02
N ALA A 63 -11.63 -14.09 8.14
CA ALA A 63 -11.86 -12.73 7.71
C ALA A 63 -12.97 -12.60 6.64
N GLU A 64 -13.25 -13.65 5.89
CA GLU A 64 -14.23 -13.64 4.80
C GLU A 64 -15.66 -13.24 5.23
N PRO A 65 -16.25 -13.77 6.33
CA PRO A 65 -17.58 -13.35 6.77
C PRO A 65 -17.61 -11.90 7.27
N LEU A 66 -16.54 -11.39 7.90
CA LEU A 66 -16.42 -10.01 8.35
C LEU A 66 -16.16 -9.05 7.17
N ALA A 67 -15.42 -9.50 6.17
CA ALA A 67 -15.17 -8.73 4.95
C ALA A 67 -16.45 -8.54 4.12
N ARG A 68 -17.31 -9.55 4.04
CA ARG A 68 -18.59 -9.48 3.30
C ARG A 68 -19.56 -8.44 3.88
N LEU A 69 -19.51 -8.18 5.18
CA LEU A 69 -20.32 -7.15 5.84
C LEU A 69 -19.83 -5.71 5.56
N SER A 70 -18.59 -5.56 5.13
CA SER A 70 -17.92 -4.25 4.96
C SER A 70 -17.61 -3.88 3.50
N VAL A 71 -17.83 -4.79 2.54
CA VAL A 71 -17.50 -4.59 1.13
C VAL A 71 -18.78 -4.27 0.34
N PRO A 72 -18.84 -3.12 -0.36
CA PRO A 72 -19.92 -2.83 -1.30
C PRO A 72 -19.95 -3.85 -2.44
N ALA A 73 -21.14 -4.33 -2.82
CA ALA A 73 -21.35 -5.42 -3.77
C ALA A 73 -21.04 -5.07 -5.24
N ASP A 74 -20.88 -3.78 -5.60
CA ASP A 74 -20.79 -3.32 -6.98
C ASP A 74 -19.38 -2.89 -7.39
N GLY A 75 -18.88 -3.44 -8.49
CA GLY A 75 -17.76 -2.89 -9.25
C GLY A 75 -16.39 -2.94 -8.55
N TRP A 76 -16.10 -3.98 -7.81
CA TRP A 76 -14.87 -4.16 -7.05
C TRP A 76 -13.56 -3.88 -7.82
N GLU A 77 -13.52 -4.16 -9.12
CA GLU A 77 -12.30 -3.99 -9.92
C GLU A 77 -11.98 -2.52 -10.28
N THR A 78 -12.99 -1.65 -10.33
CA THR A 78 -12.87 -0.21 -10.64
C THR A 78 -13.09 0.69 -9.43
N SER A 79 -13.29 0.12 -8.24
CA SER A 79 -13.60 0.88 -7.02
C SER A 79 -12.46 1.84 -6.63
N PRO A 80 -12.78 3.12 -6.31
CA PRO A 80 -11.80 4.07 -5.78
C PRO A 80 -11.12 3.59 -4.50
N VAL A 81 -11.73 2.66 -3.78
CA VAL A 81 -11.14 2.01 -2.60
C VAL A 81 -9.95 1.14 -3.00
N ARG A 82 -10.06 0.34 -4.07
CA ARG A 82 -8.96 -0.50 -4.57
C ARG A 82 -7.75 0.34 -5.01
N LEU A 83 -7.99 1.48 -5.68
CA LEU A 83 -6.92 2.40 -6.08
C LEU A 83 -6.11 2.91 -4.88
N ARG A 84 -6.75 3.20 -3.74
CA ARG A 84 -6.03 3.60 -2.51
C ARG A 84 -5.07 2.52 -2.03
N PHE A 85 -5.46 1.24 -2.08
CA PHE A 85 -4.58 0.13 -1.70
C PHE A 85 -3.45 -0.07 -2.70
N ILE A 86 -3.72 0.09 -4.00
CA ILE A 86 -2.69 0.04 -5.05
C ILE A 86 -1.68 1.18 -4.84
N ASN A 87 -2.14 2.40 -4.56
CA ASN A 87 -1.28 3.56 -4.27
C ASN A 87 -0.48 3.38 -2.98
N ALA A 88 -0.97 2.58 -2.01
CA ALA A 88 -0.22 2.16 -0.84
C ALA A 88 0.84 1.08 -1.14
N GLY A 89 0.89 0.56 -2.38
CA GLY A 89 1.75 -0.54 -2.79
C GLY A 89 1.19 -1.94 -2.49
N TRP A 90 -0.05 -2.03 -2.04
CA TRP A 90 -0.70 -3.30 -1.71
C TRP A 90 -1.52 -3.81 -2.90
N ARG A 91 -0.96 -4.79 -3.61
CA ARG A 91 -1.54 -5.30 -4.87
C ARG A 91 -2.36 -6.58 -4.70
N ALA A 92 -2.24 -7.26 -3.56
CA ALA A 92 -2.96 -8.52 -3.33
C ALA A 92 -4.48 -8.27 -3.25
N PRO A 93 -5.31 -9.08 -3.93
CA PRO A 93 -6.76 -8.91 -3.96
C PRO A 93 -7.43 -9.08 -2.59
N SER A 94 -6.80 -9.83 -1.67
CA SER A 94 -7.29 -10.06 -0.30
C SER A 94 -7.08 -8.87 0.66
N VAL A 95 -6.21 -7.94 0.34
CA VAL A 95 -5.79 -6.85 1.24
C VAL A 95 -6.94 -5.94 1.65
N PRO A 96 -7.81 -5.45 0.76
CA PRO A 96 -8.93 -4.61 1.18
C PRO A 96 -9.87 -5.33 2.13
N GLY A 97 -10.16 -6.62 1.89
CA GLY A 97 -10.97 -7.43 2.80
C GLY A 97 -10.36 -7.56 4.19
N LEU A 98 -9.06 -7.89 4.28
CA LEU A 98 -8.33 -7.97 5.53
C LEU A 98 -8.26 -6.63 6.27
N PHE A 99 -8.10 -5.53 5.53
CA PHE A 99 -8.09 -4.19 6.10
C PHE A 99 -9.45 -3.83 6.74
N HIS A 100 -10.55 -4.07 6.02
CA HIS A 100 -11.89 -3.82 6.54
C HIS A 100 -12.23 -4.74 7.71
N ALA A 101 -11.86 -6.03 7.65
CA ALA A 101 -12.03 -6.95 8.77
C ALA A 101 -11.25 -6.50 10.01
N GLY A 102 -9.99 -6.08 9.84
CA GLY A 102 -9.17 -5.53 10.92
C GLY A 102 -9.73 -4.25 11.51
N LYS A 103 -10.25 -3.35 10.66
CA LYS A 103 -10.92 -2.12 11.07
C LYS A 103 -12.18 -2.41 11.90
N THR A 104 -13.02 -3.35 11.44
CA THR A 104 -14.24 -3.76 12.17
C THR A 104 -13.87 -4.40 13.51
N ALA A 105 -12.88 -5.29 13.52
CA ALA A 105 -12.39 -5.91 14.74
C ALA A 105 -11.87 -4.89 15.77
N LEU A 106 -11.12 -3.87 15.33
CA LEU A 106 -10.65 -2.77 16.19
C LEU A 106 -11.78 -1.89 16.69
N THR A 107 -12.77 -1.57 15.83
CA THR A 107 -13.91 -0.72 16.18
C THR A 107 -14.79 -1.36 17.24
N ILE A 108 -14.92 -2.69 17.25
CA ILE A 108 -15.70 -3.44 18.25
C ILE A 108 -14.83 -3.84 19.45
N GLY A 109 -13.61 -4.31 19.19
CA GLY A 109 -12.71 -4.84 20.21
C GLY A 109 -12.22 -3.80 21.22
N LEU A 110 -11.89 -2.57 20.75
CA LEU A 110 -11.44 -1.51 21.65
C LEU A 110 -12.51 -1.08 22.67
N PRO A 111 -13.78 -0.77 22.28
CA PRO A 111 -14.81 -0.45 23.25
C PRO A 111 -15.11 -1.62 24.20
N LEU A 112 -15.17 -2.84 23.69
CA LEU A 112 -15.40 -4.02 24.52
C LEU A 112 -14.31 -4.17 25.58
N MET A 113 -13.06 -3.96 25.19
CA MET A 113 -11.93 -3.99 26.08
C MET A 113 -11.98 -2.88 27.13
N VAL A 114 -12.30 -1.63 26.71
CA VAL A 114 -12.49 -0.51 27.62
C VAL A 114 -13.64 -0.80 28.60
N TYR A 115 -14.73 -1.37 28.13
CA TYR A 115 -15.88 -1.73 28.99
C TYR A 115 -15.51 -2.75 30.07
N ILE A 116 -14.73 -3.78 29.72
CA ILE A 116 -14.24 -4.81 30.67
C ILE A 116 -13.21 -4.21 31.64
N ALA A 117 -12.37 -3.29 31.16
CA ALA A 117 -11.33 -2.65 31.97
C ALA A 117 -11.86 -1.64 32.97
N LEU A 118 -12.99 -1.01 32.66
CA LEU A 118 -13.61 -0.03 33.55
C LEU A 118 -14.12 -0.74 34.81
N PRO A 119 -13.68 -0.31 36.04
CA PRO A 119 -14.22 -0.87 37.27
C PRO A 119 -15.72 -0.62 37.33
N HIS A 120 -16.50 -1.69 37.60
CA HIS A 120 -17.96 -1.67 37.75
C HIS A 120 -18.37 -1.05 39.11
N HIS A 121 -17.80 0.09 39.48
CA HIS A 121 -18.21 0.77 40.69
C HIS A 121 -19.44 1.63 40.39
N ASN A 122 -20.46 1.47 41.22
CA ASN A 122 -21.79 2.03 41.11
C ASN A 122 -21.84 3.59 41.15
N GLU A 123 -20.72 4.27 41.29
CA GLU A 123 -20.62 5.71 41.50
C GLU A 123 -20.23 6.52 40.25
N ARG A 124 -20.01 5.87 39.10
CA ARG A 124 -19.61 6.62 37.90
C ARG A 124 -20.84 7.08 37.11
N PRO A 125 -20.87 8.36 36.69
CA PRO A 125 -21.95 8.85 35.84
C PRO A 125 -21.91 8.09 34.50
N LEU A 126 -23.08 7.60 34.08
CA LEU A 126 -23.27 6.83 32.84
C LEU A 126 -22.70 7.57 31.61
N ALA A 127 -22.75 8.90 31.65
CA ALA A 127 -22.20 9.77 30.60
C ALA A 127 -20.68 9.61 30.39
N LEU A 128 -19.89 9.42 31.44
CA LEU A 128 -18.43 9.22 31.31
C LEU A 128 -18.11 7.83 30.70
N THR A 129 -18.83 6.80 31.14
CA THR A 129 -18.68 5.46 30.55
C THR A 129 -18.99 5.47 29.07
N PHE A 130 -20.09 6.12 28.69
CA PHE A 130 -20.48 6.28 27.29
C PHE A 130 -19.42 7.06 26.49
N LEU A 131 -18.84 8.12 27.05
CA LEU A 131 -17.79 8.92 26.43
C LEU A 131 -16.53 8.08 26.14
N TYR A 132 -16.11 7.24 27.10
CA TYR A 132 -14.97 6.33 26.89
C TYR A 132 -15.22 5.27 25.82
N LEU A 133 -16.44 4.70 25.76
CA LEU A 133 -16.82 3.72 24.76
C LEU A 133 -16.87 4.33 23.36
N VAL A 134 -17.48 5.50 23.21
CA VAL A 134 -17.55 6.21 21.93
C VAL A 134 -16.16 6.67 21.49
N GLY A 135 -15.35 7.22 22.41
CA GLY A 135 -13.98 7.62 22.12
C GLY A 135 -13.10 6.46 21.67
N SER A 136 -13.17 5.32 22.34
CA SER A 136 -12.41 4.12 21.96
C SER A 136 -12.88 3.53 20.62
N ALA A 137 -14.18 3.53 20.34
CA ALA A 137 -14.71 3.12 19.04
C ALA A 137 -14.25 4.04 17.91
N ALA A 138 -14.23 5.36 18.15
CA ALA A 138 -13.74 6.35 17.20
C ALA A 138 -12.25 6.13 16.90
N ILE A 139 -11.43 5.91 17.93
CA ILE A 139 -10.00 5.58 17.75
C ILE A 139 -9.85 4.32 16.91
N GLY A 140 -10.55 3.24 17.22
CA GLY A 140 -10.52 1.98 16.47
C GLY A 140 -10.92 2.14 15.01
N TYR A 141 -11.82 3.07 14.72
CA TYR A 141 -12.31 3.34 13.37
C TYR A 141 -11.35 4.23 12.56
N TYR A 142 -10.80 5.29 13.15
CA TYR A 142 -10.01 6.29 12.42
C TYR A 142 -8.52 5.93 12.30
N VAL A 143 -7.93 5.25 13.29
CA VAL A 143 -6.50 4.94 13.30
C VAL A 143 -6.05 4.13 12.06
N PRO A 144 -6.74 3.06 11.62
CA PRO A 144 -6.34 2.34 10.42
C PRO A 144 -6.39 3.20 9.16
N ASP A 145 -7.39 4.06 9.03
CA ASP A 145 -7.53 4.95 7.86
C ASP A 145 -6.41 5.99 7.81
N ILE A 146 -6.03 6.55 8.98
CA ILE A 146 -4.92 7.49 9.09
C ILE A 146 -3.59 6.81 8.72
N ALA A 147 -3.40 5.56 9.20
CA ALA A 147 -2.21 4.78 8.87
C ALA A 147 -2.10 4.49 7.37
N LEU A 148 -3.21 4.11 6.73
CA LEU A 148 -3.27 3.90 5.28
C LEU A 148 -2.97 5.19 4.51
N LYS A 149 -3.60 6.32 4.89
CA LYS A 149 -3.35 7.62 4.27
C LYS A 149 -1.88 8.04 4.39
N ARG A 150 -1.26 7.88 5.56
CA ARG A 150 0.17 8.18 5.77
C ARG A 150 1.07 7.31 4.91
N ARG A 151 0.75 6.02 4.77
CA ARG A 151 1.51 5.12 3.91
C ARG A 151 1.43 5.53 2.44
N ILE A 152 0.23 5.87 1.95
CA ILE A 152 0.06 6.40 0.58
C ILE A 152 0.88 7.67 0.40
N ALA A 153 0.75 8.63 1.31
CA ALA A 153 1.47 9.90 1.24
C ALA A 153 3.00 9.71 1.25
N ASN A 154 3.53 8.83 2.11
CA ASN A 154 4.96 8.55 2.16
C ASN A 154 5.45 7.91 0.85
N ARG A 155 4.68 6.97 0.28
CA ARG A 155 5.03 6.33 -1.00
C ARG A 155 5.00 7.32 -2.16
N GLN A 156 3.95 8.15 -2.23
CA GLN A 156 3.82 9.20 -3.24
C GLN A 156 4.94 10.23 -3.14
N ARG A 157 5.29 10.60 -1.91
CA ARG A 157 6.41 11.52 -1.64
C ARG A 157 7.75 10.93 -2.10
N GLU A 158 8.04 9.66 -1.80
CA GLU A 158 9.25 9.00 -2.27
C GLU A 158 9.34 8.98 -3.80
N ILE A 159 8.22 8.68 -4.48
CA ILE A 159 8.15 8.75 -5.94
C ILE A 159 8.41 10.17 -6.42
N PHE A 160 7.71 11.16 -5.88
CA PHE A 160 7.81 12.57 -6.26
C PHE A 160 9.23 13.11 -6.13
N GLU A 161 9.89 12.87 -4.97
CA GLU A 161 11.23 13.36 -4.69
C GLU A 161 12.32 12.78 -5.63
N ASN A 162 12.10 11.55 -6.13
CA ASN A 162 13.07 10.88 -7.02
C ASN A 162 12.66 10.91 -8.50
N PHE A 163 11.49 11.46 -8.81
CA PHE A 163 10.97 11.50 -10.16
C PHE A 163 11.79 12.37 -11.12
N PRO A 164 12.29 13.57 -10.72
CA PRO A 164 13.15 14.38 -11.58
C PRO A 164 14.42 13.65 -12.04
N ASP A 165 15.05 12.91 -11.16
CA ASP A 165 16.24 12.12 -11.50
C ASP A 165 15.94 11.03 -12.53
N ALA A 166 14.78 10.37 -12.38
CA ALA A 166 14.35 9.38 -13.37
C ALA A 166 14.08 10.02 -14.74
N LEU A 167 13.54 11.24 -14.79
CA LEU A 167 13.32 12.00 -16.02
C LEU A 167 14.64 12.41 -16.68
N ASP A 168 15.62 12.85 -15.90
CA ASP A 168 16.93 13.20 -16.41
C ASP A 168 17.62 11.98 -17.04
N LEU A 169 17.61 10.84 -16.34
CA LEU A 169 18.11 9.58 -16.89
C LEU A 169 17.38 9.15 -18.16
N MET A 170 16.05 9.32 -18.19
CA MET A 170 15.22 9.00 -19.36
C MET A 170 15.57 9.90 -20.54
N THR A 171 15.74 11.19 -20.29
CA THR A 171 16.13 12.18 -21.31
C THR A 171 17.48 11.81 -21.94
N VAL A 172 18.49 11.52 -21.12
CA VAL A 172 19.81 11.07 -21.60
C VAL A 172 19.72 9.79 -22.43
N CYS A 173 18.90 8.82 -22.00
CA CYS A 173 18.71 7.56 -22.73
C CYS A 173 18.06 7.80 -24.12
N VAL A 174 17.05 8.67 -24.19
CA VAL A 174 16.34 8.99 -25.44
C VAL A 174 17.22 9.82 -26.36
N GLU A 175 17.97 10.80 -25.84
CA GLU A 175 18.96 11.60 -26.62
C GLU A 175 20.10 10.73 -27.15
N ALA A 176 20.48 9.66 -26.44
CA ALA A 176 21.43 8.65 -26.92
C ALA A 176 20.83 7.71 -27.98
N GLY A 177 19.55 7.89 -28.38
CA GLY A 177 18.91 7.09 -29.40
C GLY A 177 18.20 5.82 -28.93
N LEU A 178 18.06 5.61 -27.63
CA LEU A 178 17.27 4.49 -27.11
C LEU A 178 15.78 4.72 -27.37
N ALA A 179 15.10 3.66 -27.82
CA ALA A 179 13.63 3.66 -27.87
C ALA A 179 13.04 3.81 -26.46
N MET A 180 11.87 4.45 -26.36
CA MET A 180 11.21 4.74 -25.07
C MET A 180 11.13 3.50 -24.15
N ASP A 181 10.77 2.36 -24.72
CA ASP A 181 10.58 1.11 -23.96
C ASP A 181 11.92 0.64 -23.33
N ALA A 182 13.02 0.78 -24.10
CA ALA A 182 14.37 0.47 -23.64
C ALA A 182 14.86 1.50 -22.61
N ALA A 183 14.53 2.79 -22.79
CA ALA A 183 14.84 3.85 -21.85
C ALA A 183 14.13 3.61 -20.51
N LEU A 184 12.84 3.30 -20.49
CA LEU A 184 12.07 2.95 -19.29
C LEU A 184 12.69 1.76 -18.55
N ALA A 185 13.06 0.71 -19.27
CA ALA A 185 13.69 -0.47 -18.66
C ALA A 185 15.08 -0.12 -18.05
N ARG A 186 15.87 0.69 -18.74
CA ARG A 186 17.19 1.13 -18.27
C ARG A 186 17.05 1.99 -17.01
N VAL A 187 16.19 3.00 -17.03
CA VAL A 187 15.95 3.89 -15.90
C VAL A 187 15.39 3.12 -14.71
N GLY A 188 14.44 2.19 -14.92
CA GLY A 188 13.89 1.35 -13.87
C GLY A 188 14.94 0.49 -13.16
N ASN A 189 16.02 0.10 -13.84
CA ASN A 189 17.13 -0.63 -13.22
C ASN A 189 18.09 0.31 -12.46
N GLU A 190 18.42 1.47 -13.02
CA GLU A 190 19.37 2.41 -12.43
C GLU A 190 18.80 3.12 -11.18
N ILE A 191 17.53 3.55 -11.23
CA ILE A 191 16.90 4.29 -10.13
C ILE A 191 16.67 3.43 -8.88
N GLY A 192 16.81 2.11 -9.01
CA GLY A 192 16.51 1.16 -7.93
C GLY A 192 17.35 1.32 -6.67
N LEU A 193 18.57 1.84 -6.81
CA LEU A 193 19.45 2.15 -5.68
C LEU A 193 18.97 3.36 -4.88
N LYS A 194 18.33 4.32 -5.53
CA LYS A 194 17.86 5.56 -4.92
C LYS A 194 16.40 5.47 -4.48
N SER A 195 15.54 4.96 -5.34
CA SER A 195 14.12 4.75 -5.06
C SER A 195 13.64 3.38 -5.53
N PRO A 196 13.61 2.39 -4.63
CA PRO A 196 13.08 1.06 -4.94
C PRO A 196 11.61 1.10 -5.37
N VAL A 197 10.84 2.04 -4.82
CA VAL A 197 9.42 2.19 -5.12
C VAL A 197 9.21 2.64 -6.56
N LEU A 198 9.94 3.67 -7.01
CA LEU A 198 9.85 4.17 -8.39
C LEU A 198 10.37 3.13 -9.38
N ALA A 199 11.49 2.46 -9.05
CA ALA A 199 12.03 1.38 -9.86
C ALA A 199 11.02 0.25 -10.09
N GLU A 200 10.32 -0.18 -9.03
CA GLU A 200 9.29 -1.22 -9.11
C GLU A 200 8.16 -0.81 -10.06
N GLU A 201 7.71 0.45 -10.01
CA GLU A 201 6.64 0.93 -10.89
C GLU A 201 7.10 1.00 -12.36
N LEU A 202 8.33 1.45 -12.64
CA LEU A 202 8.89 1.47 -14.00
C LEU A 202 9.12 0.05 -14.55
N GLN A 203 9.60 -0.88 -13.71
CA GLN A 203 9.74 -2.29 -14.08
C GLN A 203 8.39 -2.92 -14.44
N LEU A 204 7.32 -2.57 -13.72
CA LEU A 204 5.96 -3.05 -14.05
C LEU A 204 5.50 -2.54 -15.42
N VAL A 205 5.76 -1.27 -15.75
CA VAL A 205 5.47 -0.76 -17.10
C VAL A 205 6.19 -1.62 -18.15
N THR A 206 7.47 -1.89 -17.92
CA THR A 206 8.27 -2.74 -18.82
C THR A 206 7.68 -4.15 -18.96
N LEU A 207 7.20 -4.74 -17.85
CA LEU A 207 6.55 -6.05 -17.88
C LEU A 207 5.21 -6.01 -18.62
N GLU A 208 4.41 -4.96 -18.43
CA GLU A 208 3.15 -4.78 -19.16
C GLU A 208 3.40 -4.66 -20.68
N LEU A 209 4.42 -3.91 -21.09
CA LEU A 209 4.80 -3.77 -22.49
C LEU A 209 5.27 -5.12 -23.08
N ARG A 210 6.09 -5.87 -22.35
CA ARG A 210 6.55 -7.21 -22.76
C ARG A 210 5.39 -8.22 -22.85
N ALA A 211 4.36 -8.05 -22.02
CA ALA A 211 3.14 -8.85 -22.05
C ALA A 211 2.17 -8.47 -23.20
N GLY A 212 2.56 -7.49 -24.06
CA GLY A 212 1.77 -7.06 -25.21
C GLY A 212 0.73 -5.97 -24.93
N SER A 213 0.77 -5.35 -23.76
CA SER A 213 -0.07 -4.17 -23.50
C SER A 213 0.36 -3.00 -24.37
N SER A 214 -0.61 -2.19 -24.83
CA SER A 214 -0.28 -0.94 -25.52
C SER A 214 0.46 0.02 -24.58
N LYS A 215 1.36 0.84 -25.12
CA LYS A 215 2.09 1.86 -24.37
C LYS A 215 1.16 2.82 -23.64
N GLU A 216 0.11 3.26 -24.33
CA GLU A 216 -0.92 4.11 -23.75
C GLU A 216 -1.54 3.49 -22.50
N LYS A 217 -1.87 2.18 -22.53
CA LYS A 217 -2.44 1.47 -21.39
C LYS A 217 -1.42 1.32 -20.26
N ALA A 218 -0.18 0.95 -20.58
CA ALA A 218 0.88 0.77 -19.58
C ALA A 218 1.22 2.08 -18.86
N LEU A 219 1.29 3.21 -19.60
CA LEU A 219 1.54 4.54 -19.02
C LEU A 219 0.35 5.03 -18.17
N ARG A 220 -0.89 4.80 -18.60
CA ARG A 220 -2.07 5.11 -17.79
C ARG A 220 -2.10 4.28 -16.49
N ASN A 221 -1.74 3.00 -16.58
CA ASN A 221 -1.64 2.13 -15.41
C ASN A 221 -0.57 2.64 -14.43
N LEU A 222 0.57 3.13 -14.93
CA LEU A 222 1.61 3.74 -14.11
C LEU A 222 1.05 4.94 -13.33
N ALA A 223 0.37 5.87 -14.00
CA ALA A 223 -0.25 7.03 -13.38
C ALA A 223 -1.28 6.64 -12.31
N LEU A 224 -2.16 5.67 -12.61
CA LEU A 224 -3.15 5.17 -11.66
C LEU A 224 -2.52 4.50 -10.43
N ARG A 225 -1.44 3.71 -10.63
CA ARG A 225 -0.76 2.98 -9.54
C ARG A 225 0.03 3.90 -8.62
N THR A 226 0.65 4.92 -9.16
CA THR A 226 1.42 5.89 -8.38
C THR A 226 0.51 6.91 -7.69
N GLY A 227 -0.53 7.38 -8.39
CA GLY A 227 -1.41 8.45 -7.92
C GLY A 227 -0.67 9.77 -7.68
N VAL A 228 0.48 9.99 -8.35
CA VAL A 228 1.28 11.22 -8.31
C VAL A 228 0.95 12.04 -9.56
N GLU A 229 0.64 13.32 -9.37
CA GLU A 229 0.16 14.20 -10.43
C GLU A 229 1.22 14.40 -11.54
N ASP A 230 2.49 14.52 -11.19
CA ASP A 230 3.57 14.69 -12.16
C ASP A 230 3.79 13.45 -13.03
N VAL A 231 3.59 12.25 -12.44
CA VAL A 231 3.64 10.99 -13.20
C VAL A 231 2.47 10.89 -14.17
N ASP A 232 1.28 11.36 -13.78
CA ASP A 232 0.11 11.42 -14.65
C ASP A 232 0.30 12.44 -15.79
N ALA A 233 0.87 13.61 -15.48
CA ALA A 233 1.22 14.62 -16.47
C ALA A 233 2.23 14.08 -17.49
N LEU A 234 3.30 13.42 -17.03
CA LEU A 234 4.26 12.75 -17.89
C LEU A 234 3.60 11.68 -18.76
N ALA A 235 2.80 10.81 -18.17
CA ALA A 235 2.12 9.74 -18.91
C ALA A 235 1.25 10.31 -20.05
N LYS A 236 0.46 11.36 -19.77
CA LYS A 236 -0.35 12.05 -20.77
C LYS A 236 0.49 12.67 -21.86
N MET A 237 1.58 13.34 -21.50
CA MET A 237 2.51 13.97 -22.45
C MET A 237 3.17 12.91 -23.36
N LEU A 238 3.64 11.80 -22.80
CA LEU A 238 4.25 10.73 -23.59
C LEU A 238 3.25 10.06 -24.55
N ILE A 239 2.00 9.86 -24.10
CA ILE A 239 0.92 9.33 -24.96
C ILE A 239 0.64 10.29 -26.11
N GLN A 240 0.63 11.60 -25.85
CA GLN A 240 0.42 12.61 -26.89
C GLN A 240 1.61 12.66 -27.86
N ALA A 241 2.85 12.64 -27.35
CA ALA A 241 4.06 12.65 -28.17
C ALA A 241 4.10 11.44 -29.12
N GLU A 242 3.74 10.25 -28.64
CA GLU A 242 3.66 9.05 -29.47
C GLU A 242 2.57 9.16 -30.54
N ARG A 243 1.41 9.71 -30.20
CA ARG A 243 0.27 9.85 -31.13
C ARG A 243 0.52 10.86 -32.24
N PHE A 244 1.22 11.95 -31.93
CA PHE A 244 1.48 13.05 -32.88
C PHE A 244 2.88 13.00 -33.51
N GLY A 245 3.72 12.03 -33.13
CA GLY A 245 5.08 11.90 -33.65
C GLY A 245 6.02 13.03 -33.24
N THR A 246 5.72 13.75 -32.13
CA THR A 246 6.59 14.81 -31.62
C THR A 246 7.81 14.21 -30.92
N SER A 247 8.92 14.99 -30.92
CA SER A 247 10.16 14.54 -30.26
C SER A 247 9.93 14.31 -28.76
N ILE A 248 10.01 13.05 -28.34
CA ILE A 248 9.92 12.62 -26.94
C ILE A 248 11.00 13.27 -26.10
N GLY A 249 12.23 13.40 -26.63
CA GLY A 249 13.35 14.03 -25.93
C GLY A 249 13.07 15.48 -25.56
N THR A 250 12.53 16.26 -26.49
CA THR A 250 12.14 17.67 -26.22
C THR A 250 11.06 17.75 -25.14
N ALA A 251 10.06 16.86 -25.21
CA ALA A 251 8.98 16.82 -24.24
C ALA A 251 9.47 16.45 -22.81
N LEU A 252 10.38 15.46 -22.71
CA LEU A 252 11.01 15.08 -21.45
C LEU A 252 11.83 16.22 -20.83
N ARG A 253 12.60 16.96 -21.66
CA ARG A 253 13.42 18.09 -21.19
C ARG A 253 12.53 19.19 -20.60
N VAL A 254 11.45 19.57 -21.28
CA VAL A 254 10.49 20.57 -20.78
C VAL A 254 9.91 20.13 -19.44
N GLN A 255 9.52 18.86 -19.31
CA GLN A 255 8.96 18.32 -18.06
C GLN A 255 9.99 18.30 -16.94
N SER A 256 11.25 17.93 -17.22
CA SER A 256 12.32 17.94 -16.22
C SER A 256 12.61 19.37 -15.73
N GLU A 257 12.61 20.38 -16.61
CA GLU A 257 12.79 21.77 -16.23
C GLU A 257 11.65 22.30 -15.36
N GLN A 258 10.39 21.92 -15.67
CA GLN A 258 9.23 22.32 -14.85
C GLN A 258 9.23 21.78 -13.43
N LEU A 259 9.79 20.59 -13.22
CA LEU A 259 9.87 19.97 -11.88
C LEU A 259 11.00 20.51 -11.01
N ARG A 260 11.94 21.28 -11.59
CA ARG A 260 13.04 21.92 -10.86
C ARG A 260 12.76 23.34 -10.40
N THR A 261 11.72 23.97 -10.94
CA THR A 261 11.27 25.32 -10.56
C THR A 261 10.26 25.27 -9.41
#